data_2fbc04b42a7043bae9e65f3eeed34d81
#
_entry.id   2fbc04b42a7043bae9e65f3eeed34d81
#
_cell.length_a   1.000
_cell.length_b   1.000
_cell.length_c   1.000
_cell.angle_alpha   90.00
_cell.angle_beta   90.00
_cell.angle_gamma   90.00
#
_symmetry.space_group_name_H-M   'P 1'
#
loop_
_entity.id
_entity.type
_entity.pdbx_description
1 polymer ?
#
loop_
_entity_poly.entity_id
_entity_poly.type
_entity_poly.pdbx_seq_one_letter_code
_entity_poly.pdbx_strand_id
1 'polypeptide(L)'
;RSRGLGDVYKRQSHLSEGALLPQLKANRHKDLILGYTSRGIHRDDMDMMLGEYPMKRIGSQGQCKTYLIALKLAQYDFLREQGDTTPILLLDDIFDKLDAERVKQIVKLVSSDHFGQIFITDTNRKYLDEIIHFIGSQYNIFSVDRGEVKILEGKTP
;
A
#
# COMPACT_ATOMS: atom_id res chain seq x y z
N ARG A 1 26.37 -3.62 9.85
CA ARG A 1 26.71 -3.02 8.52
C ARG A 1 25.75 -3.63 7.50
N SER A 2 24.62 -2.98 7.19
CA SER A 2 23.79 -3.35 6.05
C SER A 2 24.64 -3.06 4.81
N ARG A 3 24.94 -4.08 4.05
CA ARG A 3 25.49 -3.93 2.72
C ARG A 3 24.37 -3.30 1.89
N GLY A 4 24.66 -2.11 1.33
CA GLY A 4 23.69 -1.26 0.68
C GLY A 4 22.86 -1.97 -0.36
N LEU A 5 21.60 -2.06 -0.07
CA LEU A 5 20.58 -1.92 -1.08
C LEU A 5 20.73 -0.46 -1.52
N GLY A 6 21.15 -0.22 -2.77
CA GLY A 6 21.14 1.11 -3.34
C GLY A 6 19.78 1.74 -3.14
N ASP A 7 19.70 3.05 -3.25
CA ASP A 7 18.49 3.81 -2.97
C ASP A 7 17.26 3.11 -3.53
N VAL A 8 16.41 2.61 -2.62
CA VAL A 8 15.20 1.86 -2.95
C VAL A 8 14.15 2.76 -3.64
N TYR A 9 14.34 4.08 -3.55
CA TYR A 9 13.48 5.07 -4.19
C TYR A 9 14.24 6.34 -4.55
N LYS A 10 13.72 7.08 -5.54
CA LYS A 10 14.13 8.45 -5.85
C LYS A 10 12.94 9.36 -5.63
N ARG A 11 13.08 10.33 -4.75
CA ARG A 11 12.08 11.38 -4.52
C ARG A 11 12.27 12.48 -5.56
N GLN A 12 11.19 12.83 -6.24
CA GLN A 12 11.11 14.00 -7.12
C GLN A 12 10.24 15.05 -6.42
N SER A 13 10.82 16.15 -6.03
CA SER A 13 10.10 17.21 -5.33
C SER A 13 10.60 18.58 -5.78
N HIS A 14 9.68 19.49 -6.06
CA HIS A 14 10.01 20.88 -6.36
C HIS A 14 10.67 21.61 -5.18
N LEU A 15 10.54 21.10 -3.95
CA LEU A 15 11.25 21.64 -2.79
C LEU A 15 12.78 21.44 -2.86
N SER A 16 13.24 20.44 -3.64
CA SER A 16 14.66 20.25 -3.89
C SER A 16 15.26 21.31 -4.82
N GLU A 17 14.42 22.01 -5.60
CA GLU A 17 14.81 23.08 -6.51
C GLU A 17 14.89 24.46 -5.81
N GLY A 18 14.50 24.54 -4.53
CA GLY A 18 14.51 25.76 -3.73
C GLY A 18 13.17 26.08 -3.05
N ALA A 19 13.04 27.28 -2.50
CA ALA A 19 11.85 27.70 -1.79
C ALA A 19 10.59 27.70 -2.70
N LEU A 20 9.49 27.16 -2.20
CA LEU A 20 8.26 26.98 -2.99
C LEU A 20 7.60 28.32 -3.40
N LEU A 21 7.59 29.31 -2.53
CA LEU A 21 6.93 30.59 -2.78
C LEU A 21 7.44 31.33 -4.03
N PRO A 22 8.76 31.49 -4.25
CA PRO A 22 9.28 32.03 -5.51
C PRO A 22 8.86 31.20 -6.74
N GLN A 23 8.86 29.88 -6.66
CA GLN A 23 8.45 29.00 -7.75
C GLN A 23 6.98 29.19 -8.10
N LEU A 24 6.08 29.29 -7.12
CA LEU A 24 4.66 29.58 -7.32
C LEU A 24 4.45 30.93 -7.97
N LYS A 25 5.15 31.98 -7.50
CA LYS A 25 5.06 33.33 -8.09
C LYS A 25 5.50 33.33 -9.55
N ALA A 26 6.61 32.65 -9.86
CA ALA A 26 7.14 32.57 -11.24
C ALA A 26 6.19 31.81 -12.19
N ASN A 27 5.48 30.81 -11.70
CA ASN A 27 4.57 30.01 -12.52
C ASN A 27 3.13 30.50 -12.53
N ARG A 28 2.78 31.57 -11.81
CA ARG A 28 1.40 32.05 -11.64
C ARG A 28 0.66 32.24 -12.95
N HIS A 29 1.27 32.89 -13.95
CA HIS A 29 0.63 33.14 -15.23
C HIS A 29 0.29 31.83 -15.97
N LYS A 30 1.23 30.87 -15.97
CA LYS A 30 1.02 29.53 -16.54
C LYS A 30 -0.09 28.77 -15.81
N ASP A 31 -0.10 28.83 -14.49
CA ASP A 31 -1.06 28.14 -13.65
C ASP A 31 -2.49 28.68 -13.85
N LEU A 32 -2.64 30.01 -14.05
CA LEU A 32 -3.92 30.63 -14.39
C LEU A 32 -4.47 30.15 -15.73
N ILE A 33 -3.61 29.97 -16.75
CA ILE A 33 -4.01 29.44 -18.06
C ILE A 33 -4.41 27.95 -17.95
N LEU A 34 -3.66 27.17 -17.17
CA LEU A 34 -3.90 25.74 -17.00
C LEU A 34 -5.10 25.43 -16.07
N GLY A 35 -5.52 26.36 -15.23
CA GLY A 35 -6.56 26.14 -14.23
C GLY A 35 -6.12 25.32 -13.01
N TYR A 36 -4.84 25.01 -12.88
CA TYR A 36 -4.28 24.29 -11.74
C TYR A 36 -2.82 24.68 -11.46
N THR A 37 -2.38 24.44 -10.22
CA THR A 37 -1.02 24.73 -9.77
C THR A 37 -0.04 23.68 -10.32
N SER A 38 0.96 24.12 -11.10
CA SER A 38 1.97 23.25 -11.72
C SER A 38 3.17 22.94 -10.81
N ARG A 39 3.30 23.66 -9.69
CA ARG A 39 4.38 23.49 -8.69
C ARG A 39 3.80 23.23 -7.32
N GLY A 40 4.46 22.41 -6.51
CA GLY A 40 4.08 22.13 -5.12
C GLY A 40 4.20 20.67 -4.74
N ILE A 41 3.98 20.39 -3.46
CA ILE A 41 4.11 19.04 -2.88
C ILE A 41 3.11 18.03 -3.47
N HIS A 42 1.96 18.50 -4.00
CA HIS A 42 0.99 17.65 -4.70
C HIS A 42 1.51 17.12 -6.05
N ARG A 43 2.66 17.61 -6.51
CA ARG A 43 3.38 17.15 -7.70
C ARG A 43 4.61 16.30 -7.34
N ASP A 44 4.87 16.13 -6.05
CA ASP A 44 5.94 15.23 -5.63
C ASP A 44 5.64 13.82 -6.12
N ASP A 45 6.65 13.13 -6.60
CA ASP A 45 6.57 11.73 -7.02
C ASP A 45 7.70 10.93 -6.37
N MET A 46 7.52 9.64 -6.32
CA MET A 46 8.47 8.69 -5.76
C MET A 46 8.66 7.54 -6.74
N ASP A 47 9.83 7.52 -7.38
CA ASP A 47 10.22 6.39 -8.21
C ASP A 47 10.74 5.25 -7.33
N MET A 48 10.00 4.16 -7.32
CA MET A 48 10.42 2.92 -6.67
C MET A 48 11.45 2.21 -7.56
N MET A 49 12.59 1.87 -6.97
CA MET A 49 13.72 1.32 -7.69
C MET A 49 13.91 -0.18 -7.37
N LEU A 50 14.27 -0.97 -8.37
CA LEU A 50 14.78 -2.32 -8.21
C LEU A 50 16.20 -2.35 -8.78
N GLY A 51 17.19 -2.28 -7.88
CA GLY A 51 18.55 -1.94 -8.27
C GLY A 51 18.60 -0.54 -8.87
N GLU A 52 19.16 -0.41 -10.07
CA GLU A 52 19.31 0.88 -10.78
C GLU A 52 18.10 1.26 -11.66
N TYR A 53 17.09 0.40 -11.74
CA TYR A 53 15.97 0.57 -12.66
C TYR A 53 14.66 0.87 -11.96
N PRO A 54 13.82 1.76 -12.51
CA PRO A 54 12.48 2.00 -11.97
C PRO A 54 11.62 0.74 -12.04
N MET A 55 11.04 0.35 -10.90
CA MET A 55 10.17 -0.83 -10.78
C MET A 55 9.03 -0.81 -11.79
N LYS A 56 8.46 0.35 -12.09
CA LYS A 56 7.39 0.54 -13.10
C LYS A 56 7.79 0.03 -14.50
N ARG A 57 9.09 0.01 -14.83
CA ARG A 57 9.58 -0.36 -16.17
C ARG A 57 9.98 -1.82 -16.29
N ILE A 58 10.53 -2.39 -15.23
CA ILE A 58 11.14 -3.72 -15.27
C ILE A 58 10.43 -4.76 -14.41
N GLY A 59 9.62 -4.31 -13.46
CA GLY A 59 8.90 -5.20 -12.57
C GLY A 59 7.74 -5.90 -13.28
N SER A 60 7.56 -7.21 -13.00
CA SER A 60 6.33 -7.89 -13.36
C SER A 60 5.15 -7.30 -12.57
N GLN A 61 3.91 -7.51 -13.05
CA GLN A 61 2.72 -7.03 -12.34
C GLN A 61 2.66 -7.53 -10.90
N GLY A 62 2.99 -8.81 -10.67
CA GLY A 62 3.04 -9.37 -9.32
C GLY A 62 4.14 -8.75 -8.45
N GLN A 63 5.32 -8.46 -9.00
CA GLN A 63 6.39 -7.76 -8.28
C GLN A 63 5.97 -6.34 -7.89
N CYS A 64 5.40 -5.58 -8.81
CA CYS A 64 4.92 -4.21 -8.53
C CYS A 64 3.84 -4.23 -7.44
N LYS A 65 2.91 -5.20 -7.49
CA LYS A 65 1.84 -5.34 -6.49
C LYS A 65 2.40 -5.74 -5.12
N THR A 66 3.31 -6.71 -5.06
CA THR A 66 3.98 -7.10 -3.82
C THR A 66 4.73 -5.93 -3.19
N TYR A 67 5.42 -5.14 -4.01
CA TYR A 67 6.13 -3.95 -3.54
C TYR A 67 5.17 -2.90 -2.96
N LEU A 68 4.04 -2.65 -3.63
CA LEU A 68 3.02 -1.73 -3.15
C LEU A 68 2.43 -2.18 -1.81
N ILE A 69 2.17 -3.48 -1.65
CA ILE A 69 1.69 -4.05 -0.38
C ILE A 69 2.74 -3.84 0.71
N ALA A 70 4.00 -4.17 0.44
CA ALA A 70 5.10 -3.96 1.40
C ALA A 70 5.21 -2.49 1.84
N LEU A 71 5.04 -1.54 0.91
CA LEU A 71 5.04 -0.12 1.22
C LEU A 71 3.86 0.27 2.12
N LYS A 72 2.67 -0.27 1.89
CA LYS A 72 1.51 -0.04 2.76
C LYS A 72 1.69 -0.62 4.16
N LEU A 73 2.30 -1.79 4.28
CA LEU A 73 2.61 -2.39 5.56
C LEU A 73 3.67 -1.55 6.33
N ALA A 74 4.70 -1.08 5.64
CA ALA A 74 5.68 -0.16 6.22
C ALA A 74 5.04 1.18 6.65
N GLN A 75 4.06 1.69 5.89
CA GLN A 75 3.28 2.86 6.29
C GLN A 75 2.45 2.60 7.54
N TYR A 76 1.86 1.40 7.65
CA TYR A 76 1.14 0.98 8.86
C TYR A 76 2.06 1.01 10.08
N ASP A 77 3.26 0.43 9.97
CA ASP A 77 4.25 0.41 11.05
C ASP A 77 4.63 1.82 11.47
N PHE A 78 4.93 2.69 10.51
CA PHE A 78 5.24 4.08 10.76
C PHE A 78 4.10 4.80 11.51
N LEU A 79 2.86 4.63 11.08
CA LEU A 79 1.70 5.26 11.73
C LEU A 79 1.48 4.72 13.14
N ARG A 80 1.69 3.43 13.35
CA ARG A 80 1.60 2.79 14.65
C ARG A 80 2.66 3.31 15.64
N GLU A 81 3.88 3.51 15.16
CA GLU A 81 4.98 4.04 15.98
C GLU A 81 4.82 5.52 16.34
N GLN A 82 4.18 6.30 15.47
CA GLN A 82 3.99 7.74 15.66
C GLN A 82 2.69 8.10 16.37
N GLY A 83 1.73 7.18 16.47
CA GLY A 83 0.40 7.42 17.02
C GLY A 83 0.15 6.71 18.35
N ASP A 84 -0.82 7.23 19.11
CA ASP A 84 -1.28 6.63 20.38
C ASP A 84 -2.31 5.50 20.16
N THR A 85 -2.72 5.29 18.92
CA THR A 85 -3.75 4.29 18.55
C THR A 85 -3.25 3.34 17.49
N THR A 86 -3.63 2.06 17.59
CA THR A 86 -3.33 1.07 16.57
C THR A 86 -4.14 1.35 15.31
N PRO A 87 -3.52 1.53 14.14
CA PRO A 87 -4.23 1.75 12.89
C PRO A 87 -5.08 0.53 12.50
N ILE A 88 -6.12 0.74 11.69
CA ILE A 88 -6.88 -0.32 11.03
C ILE A 88 -6.26 -0.53 9.64
N LEU A 89 -5.92 -1.77 9.30
CA LEU A 89 -5.36 -2.12 8.01
C LEU A 89 -6.47 -2.52 7.04
N LEU A 90 -6.57 -1.82 5.91
CA LEU A 90 -7.51 -2.12 4.84
C LEU A 90 -6.74 -2.64 3.62
N LEU A 91 -7.04 -3.86 3.22
CA LEU A 91 -6.40 -4.56 2.10
C LEU A 91 -7.48 -4.92 1.06
N ASP A 92 -7.59 -4.09 0.03
CA ASP A 92 -8.61 -4.24 -1.00
C ASP A 92 -8.04 -4.92 -2.25
N ASP A 93 -8.70 -6.01 -2.68
CA ASP A 93 -8.37 -6.81 -3.88
C ASP A 93 -6.87 -7.12 -4.02
N ILE A 94 -6.23 -7.51 -2.89
CA ILE A 94 -4.77 -7.63 -2.83
C ILE A 94 -4.22 -8.86 -3.53
N PHE A 95 -5.03 -9.91 -3.70
CA PHE A 95 -4.56 -11.20 -4.21
C PHE A 95 -4.65 -11.32 -5.74
N ASP A 96 -5.36 -10.40 -6.42
CA ASP A 96 -5.36 -10.37 -7.88
C ASP A 96 -3.93 -10.29 -8.44
N LYS A 97 -3.62 -11.09 -9.45
CA LYS A 97 -2.31 -11.18 -10.15
C LYS A 97 -1.12 -11.60 -9.27
N LEU A 98 -1.35 -12.12 -8.09
CA LEU A 98 -0.32 -12.75 -7.27
C LEU A 98 -0.37 -14.27 -7.44
N ASP A 99 0.80 -14.90 -7.40
CA ASP A 99 0.91 -16.34 -7.29
C ASP A 99 0.62 -16.82 -5.85
N ALA A 100 0.28 -18.10 -5.70
CA ALA A 100 -0.11 -18.69 -4.42
C ALA A 100 0.99 -18.54 -3.34
N GLU A 101 2.26 -18.57 -3.73
CA GLU A 101 3.36 -18.44 -2.77
C GLU A 101 3.42 -17.01 -2.20
N ARG A 102 3.25 -15.98 -3.03
CA ARG A 102 3.19 -14.60 -2.56
C ARG A 102 1.97 -14.33 -1.69
N VAL A 103 0.80 -14.86 -2.10
CA VAL A 103 -0.42 -14.79 -1.28
C VAL A 103 -0.13 -15.36 0.12
N LYS A 104 0.43 -16.57 0.19
CA LYS A 104 0.78 -17.23 1.45
C LYS A 104 1.74 -16.40 2.31
N GLN A 105 2.76 -15.79 1.71
CA GLN A 105 3.71 -14.94 2.44
C GLN A 105 3.03 -13.69 3.01
N ILE A 106 2.19 -13.03 2.23
CA ILE A 106 1.44 -11.85 2.67
C ILE A 106 0.50 -12.22 3.82
N VAL A 107 -0.27 -13.31 3.66
CA VAL A 107 -1.19 -13.79 4.69
C VAL A 107 -0.45 -14.09 5.99
N LYS A 108 0.66 -14.82 5.90
CA LYS A 108 1.50 -15.12 7.06
C LYS A 108 1.99 -13.86 7.76
N LEU A 109 2.38 -12.85 6.99
CA LEU A 109 2.86 -11.57 7.52
C LEU A 109 1.75 -10.84 8.26
N VAL A 110 0.57 -10.69 7.65
CA VAL A 110 -0.55 -9.93 8.24
C VAL A 110 -1.28 -10.68 9.35
N SER A 111 -1.16 -12.01 9.40
CA SER A 111 -1.77 -12.84 10.46
C SER A 111 -1.00 -12.78 11.79
N SER A 112 0.11 -12.06 11.86
CA SER A 112 0.85 -11.87 13.11
C SER A 112 0.11 -10.91 14.05
N ASP A 113 0.29 -11.06 15.35
CA ASP A 113 -0.28 -10.18 16.40
C ASP A 113 0.22 -8.73 16.30
N HIS A 114 1.14 -8.46 15.37
CA HIS A 114 1.66 -7.13 15.09
C HIS A 114 0.60 -6.19 14.51
N PHE A 115 -0.28 -6.73 13.67
CA PHE A 115 -1.39 -5.98 13.08
C PHE A 115 -2.63 -6.07 13.97
N GLY A 116 -3.28 -4.94 14.24
CA GLY A 116 -4.55 -4.90 14.97
C GLY A 116 -5.71 -5.43 14.12
N GLN A 117 -6.74 -4.63 13.95
CA GLN A 117 -7.88 -5.02 13.11
C GLN A 117 -7.54 -4.90 11.62
N ILE A 118 -7.83 -5.96 10.85
CA ILE A 118 -7.58 -6.02 9.42
C ILE A 118 -8.90 -6.29 8.69
N PHE A 119 -9.15 -5.55 7.62
CA PHE A 119 -10.20 -5.84 6.65
C PHE A 119 -9.56 -6.23 5.33
N ILE A 120 -9.97 -7.38 4.80
CA ILE A 120 -9.49 -7.89 3.51
C ILE A 120 -10.70 -8.07 2.61
N THR A 121 -10.64 -7.52 1.39
CA THR A 121 -11.62 -7.79 0.34
C THR A 121 -10.98 -8.59 -0.77
N ASP A 122 -11.72 -9.54 -1.33
CA ASP A 122 -11.33 -10.28 -2.53
C ASP A 122 -12.56 -10.88 -3.21
N THR A 123 -12.49 -11.06 -4.51
CA THR A 123 -13.52 -11.73 -5.30
C THR A 123 -13.34 -13.24 -5.36
N ASN A 124 -12.16 -13.75 -5.01
CA ASN A 124 -11.81 -15.16 -5.09
C ASN A 124 -11.85 -15.83 -3.71
N ARG A 125 -12.92 -16.59 -3.45
CA ARG A 125 -13.11 -17.30 -2.19
C ARG A 125 -11.97 -18.26 -1.82
N LYS A 126 -11.30 -18.86 -2.79
CA LYS A 126 -10.22 -19.81 -2.55
C LYS A 126 -9.09 -19.20 -1.70
N TYR A 127 -8.75 -17.94 -1.97
CA TYR A 127 -7.72 -17.25 -1.18
C TYR A 127 -8.18 -16.95 0.25
N LEU A 128 -9.47 -16.69 0.44
CA LEU A 128 -10.03 -16.48 1.79
C LEU A 128 -9.94 -17.77 2.62
N ASP A 129 -10.23 -18.92 2.04
CA ASP A 129 -10.12 -20.22 2.73
C ASP A 129 -8.67 -20.52 3.13
N GLU A 130 -7.69 -20.19 2.28
CA GLU A 130 -6.27 -20.29 2.60
C GLU A 130 -5.87 -19.36 3.75
N ILE A 131 -6.37 -18.11 3.76
CA ILE A 131 -6.14 -17.14 4.83
C ILE A 131 -6.65 -17.67 6.17
N ILE A 132 -7.89 -18.16 6.19
CA ILE A 132 -8.54 -18.68 7.39
C ILE A 132 -7.73 -19.84 8.00
N HIS A 133 -7.18 -20.69 7.16
CA HIS A 133 -6.34 -21.79 7.60
C HIS A 133 -5.07 -21.33 8.34
N PHE A 134 -4.54 -20.16 7.97
CA PHE A 134 -3.35 -19.58 8.62
C PHE A 134 -3.68 -18.67 9.81
N ILE A 135 -4.88 -18.06 9.84
CA ILE A 135 -5.32 -17.21 10.94
C ILE A 135 -5.78 -18.11 12.09
N GLY A 136 -4.92 -18.30 13.08
CA GLY A 136 -5.30 -18.98 14.34
C GLY A 136 -6.24 -18.15 15.22
N SER A 137 -6.45 -16.88 14.90
CA SER A 137 -7.18 -15.87 15.66
C SER A 137 -8.64 -15.73 15.20
N GLN A 138 -9.34 -14.79 15.82
CA GLN A 138 -10.73 -14.46 15.54
C GLN A 138 -10.88 -13.88 14.13
N TYR A 139 -11.92 -14.30 13.41
CA TYR A 139 -12.28 -13.74 12.12
C TYR A 139 -13.78 -13.79 11.87
N ASN A 140 -14.26 -12.93 10.98
CA ASN A 140 -15.60 -13.00 10.42
C ASN A 140 -15.53 -12.87 8.91
N ILE A 141 -16.27 -13.72 8.19
CA ILE A 141 -16.40 -13.67 6.74
C ILE A 141 -17.76 -13.12 6.38
N PHE A 142 -17.74 -12.12 5.53
CA PHE A 142 -18.95 -11.49 5.01
C PHE A 142 -19.03 -11.72 3.49
N SER A 143 -20.20 -12.07 3.00
CA SER A 143 -20.53 -11.98 1.57
C SER A 143 -21.21 -10.64 1.31
N VAL A 144 -20.78 -9.95 0.28
CA VAL A 144 -21.40 -8.72 -0.20
C VAL A 144 -21.93 -8.96 -1.60
N ASP A 145 -23.24 -8.90 -1.78
CA ASP A 145 -23.90 -9.04 -3.09
C ASP A 145 -24.97 -7.95 -3.23
N ARG A 146 -24.86 -7.16 -4.33
CA ARG A 146 -25.80 -6.07 -4.68
C ARG A 146 -26.14 -5.12 -3.52
N GLY A 147 -25.19 -4.84 -2.66
CA GLY A 147 -25.36 -3.98 -1.50
C GLY A 147 -25.89 -4.67 -0.25
N GLU A 148 -26.24 -5.96 -0.33
CA GLU A 148 -26.57 -6.78 0.83
C GLU A 148 -25.32 -7.41 1.43
N VAL A 149 -25.20 -7.37 2.76
CA VAL A 149 -24.10 -7.96 3.52
C VAL A 149 -24.63 -9.13 4.34
N LYS A 150 -24.04 -10.31 4.16
CA LYS A 150 -24.40 -11.53 4.91
C LYS A 150 -23.17 -12.11 5.58
N ILE A 151 -23.29 -12.46 6.85
CA ILE A 151 -22.24 -13.22 7.57
C ILE A 151 -22.29 -14.65 7.06
N LEU A 152 -21.17 -15.15 6.53
CA LEU A 152 -21.03 -16.54 6.08
C LEU A 152 -20.47 -17.42 7.17
N GLU A 153 -19.42 -16.97 7.84
CA GLU A 153 -18.68 -17.74 8.83
C GLU A 153 -17.98 -16.78 9.81
N GLY A 154 -17.78 -17.22 11.05
CA GLY A 154 -17.03 -16.47 12.04
C GLY A 154 -16.51 -17.37 13.15
N LYS A 155 -15.30 -17.06 13.64
CA LYS A 155 -14.73 -17.64 14.85
C LYS A 155 -14.66 -16.54 15.91
N THR A 156 -15.57 -16.59 16.85
CA THR A 156 -15.59 -15.72 18.04
C THR A 156 -14.69 -16.28 19.14
N PRO A 157 -14.21 -15.47 20.10
CA PRO A 157 -13.37 -15.91 21.21
C PRO A 157 -14.04 -16.96 22.07
#